data_39f46a898674e9ae77abcf186dd3a11e
#
_entry.id   39f46a898674e9ae77abcf186dd3a11e
#
_cell.length_a   1.000
_cell.length_b   1.000
_cell.length_c   1.000
_cell.angle_alpha   90.00
_cell.angle_beta   90.00
_cell.angle_gamma   90.00
#
_symmetry.space_group_name_H-M   'P 1'
#
loop_
_entity.id
_entity.type
_entity.pdbx_description
1 polymer ?
#
loop_
_entity_poly.entity_id
_entity_poly.type
_entity_poly.pdbx_seq_one_letter_code
_entity_poly.pdbx_strand_id
1 'polypeptide(L)'
;MLANGALSDDGTELKIRQRLIENDLVEAILILPRNLFYTTDISVTLWILNKNKKERTVDMNGVEKHYRNREKEILFMDLRQIGSTYEKKYIELTEADRAKVVETYHNWQQAGYEDTYENIPEFCYSAGFDEVKEKGFTLVPSRYIEFVNRDENIDFDTKMKTLQAELKELLIEEEKSKADLLEVFKELGYEIEL
;
A
#
# COMPACT_ATOMS: atom_id res chain seq x y z
N MET A 1 -10.72 -10.70 0.12
CA MET A 1 -10.24 -9.40 0.66
C MET A 1 -10.71 -9.27 2.11
N LEU A 2 -9.90 -8.65 2.96
CA LEU A 2 -10.15 -8.50 4.40
C LEU A 2 -9.82 -7.05 4.83
N ALA A 3 -10.39 -6.64 5.97
CA ALA A 3 -10.00 -5.39 6.62
C ALA A 3 -8.58 -5.49 7.20
N ASN A 4 -7.91 -4.34 7.40
CA ASN A 4 -6.53 -4.30 7.87
C ASN A 4 -6.32 -4.94 9.25
N GLY A 5 -7.33 -4.96 10.13
CA GLY A 5 -7.28 -5.64 11.40
C GLY A 5 -6.91 -7.12 11.30
N ALA A 6 -7.34 -7.81 10.24
CA ALA A 6 -6.97 -9.21 10.00
C ALA A 6 -5.45 -9.45 9.91
N LEU A 7 -4.64 -8.41 9.62
CA LEU A 7 -3.18 -8.49 9.53
C LEU A 7 -2.48 -8.47 10.89
N SER A 8 -3.10 -7.89 11.92
CA SER A 8 -2.42 -7.59 13.20
C SER A 8 -3.24 -7.84 14.44
N ASP A 9 -4.58 -7.98 14.36
CA ASP A 9 -5.43 -8.17 15.53
C ASP A 9 -5.06 -9.44 16.30
N ASP A 10 -5.19 -9.36 17.61
CA ASP A 10 -4.87 -10.43 18.55
C ASP A 10 -6.04 -11.43 18.72
N GLY A 11 -5.90 -12.37 19.62
CA GLY A 11 -6.98 -13.29 19.99
C GLY A 11 -7.26 -14.37 18.96
N THR A 12 -8.48 -14.43 18.46
CA THR A 12 -8.91 -15.46 17.50
C THR A 12 -8.29 -15.23 16.13
N GLU A 13 -8.21 -13.97 15.69
CA GLU A 13 -7.61 -13.55 14.43
C GLU A 13 -6.13 -13.94 14.37
N LEU A 14 -5.37 -13.71 15.43
CA LEU A 14 -3.98 -14.16 15.54
C LEU A 14 -3.87 -15.68 15.39
N LYS A 15 -4.73 -16.45 16.05
CA LYS A 15 -4.68 -17.93 15.98
C LYS A 15 -4.98 -18.44 14.58
N ILE A 16 -5.92 -17.81 13.87
CA ILE A 16 -6.26 -18.16 12.49
C ILE A 16 -5.07 -17.84 11.59
N ARG A 17 -4.54 -16.61 11.71
CA ARG A 17 -3.41 -16.12 10.93
C ARG A 17 -2.18 -17.00 11.13
N GLN A 18 -1.83 -17.31 12.37
CA GLN A 18 -0.73 -18.19 12.72
C GLN A 18 -0.89 -19.57 12.08
N ARG A 19 -2.07 -20.18 12.17
CA ARG A 19 -2.33 -21.48 11.53
C ARG A 19 -2.18 -21.46 10.02
N LEU A 20 -2.62 -20.37 9.36
CA LEU A 20 -2.47 -20.20 7.91
C LEU A 20 -0.98 -20.13 7.53
N ILE A 21 -0.18 -19.39 8.30
CA ILE A 21 1.26 -19.22 8.06
C ILE A 21 2.02 -20.52 8.36
N GLU A 22 1.75 -21.17 9.50
CA GLU A 22 2.39 -22.44 9.89
C GLU A 22 2.11 -23.58 8.90
N ASN A 23 0.92 -23.60 8.29
CA ASN A 23 0.56 -24.53 7.22
C ASN A 23 0.99 -24.07 5.82
N ASP A 24 1.77 -22.99 5.74
CA ASP A 24 2.32 -22.44 4.50
C ASP A 24 1.28 -22.14 3.42
N LEU A 25 0.12 -21.63 3.85
CA LEU A 25 -0.99 -21.33 2.95
C LEU A 25 -1.00 -19.89 2.43
N VAL A 26 -0.34 -18.96 3.13
CA VAL A 26 -0.27 -17.55 2.73
C VAL A 26 0.84 -17.38 1.71
N GLU A 27 0.50 -16.99 0.48
CA GLU A 27 1.47 -16.75 -0.59
C GLU A 27 1.82 -15.27 -0.73
N ALA A 28 0.81 -14.40 -0.74
CA ALA A 28 1.06 -12.96 -0.79
C ALA A 28 -0.01 -12.14 -0.04
N ILE A 29 0.42 -10.98 0.44
CA ILE A 29 -0.41 -9.97 1.10
C ILE A 29 -0.21 -8.65 0.38
N LEU A 30 -1.28 -8.11 -0.20
CA LEU A 30 -1.27 -6.81 -0.86
C LEU A 30 -2.17 -5.85 -0.08
N ILE A 31 -1.66 -4.68 0.32
CA ILE A 31 -2.48 -3.61 0.88
C ILE A 31 -2.88 -2.66 -0.24
N LEU A 32 -4.17 -2.47 -0.42
CA LEU A 32 -4.75 -1.69 -1.52
C LEU A 32 -4.90 -0.20 -1.14
N PRO A 33 -4.95 0.71 -2.12
CA PRO A 33 -5.17 2.13 -1.89
C PRO A 33 -6.48 2.41 -1.14
N ARG A 34 -6.53 3.54 -0.43
CA ARG A 34 -7.80 4.09 0.08
C ARG A 34 -8.68 4.53 -1.09
N ASN A 35 -9.98 4.60 -0.86
CA ASN A 35 -10.95 5.06 -1.86
C ASN A 35 -10.96 4.26 -3.19
N LEU A 36 -10.42 3.04 -3.19
CA LEU A 36 -10.48 2.14 -4.34
C LEU A 36 -11.90 1.59 -4.55
N PHE A 37 -12.71 1.52 -3.50
CA PHE A 37 -14.08 1.00 -3.53
C PHE A 37 -15.08 2.08 -3.17
N TYR A 38 -16.21 2.15 -3.89
CA TYR A 38 -17.26 3.14 -3.68
C TYR A 38 -17.90 3.09 -2.29
N THR A 39 -17.89 1.91 -1.65
CA THR A 39 -18.57 1.67 -0.37
C THR A 39 -17.70 1.92 0.85
N THR A 40 -16.39 2.14 0.67
CA THR A 40 -15.46 2.36 1.78
C THR A 40 -14.29 3.24 1.37
N ASP A 41 -13.87 4.12 2.28
CA ASP A 41 -12.71 4.99 2.12
C ASP A 41 -11.44 4.44 2.77
N ILE A 42 -11.52 3.30 3.45
CA ILE A 42 -10.35 2.67 4.08
C ILE A 42 -9.59 1.76 3.11
N SER A 43 -8.31 1.60 3.36
CA SER A 43 -7.51 0.55 2.71
C SER A 43 -7.99 -0.82 3.16
N VAL A 44 -8.04 -1.77 2.23
CA VAL A 44 -8.30 -3.18 2.50
C VAL A 44 -7.14 -4.03 2.00
N THR A 45 -7.10 -5.28 2.42
CA THR A 45 -6.03 -6.20 2.04
C THR A 45 -6.52 -7.32 1.14
N LEU A 46 -5.75 -7.63 0.13
CA LEU A 46 -5.92 -8.80 -0.71
C LEU A 46 -4.98 -9.89 -0.21
N TRP A 47 -5.55 -11.02 0.19
CA TRP A 47 -4.83 -12.20 0.60
C TRP A 47 -4.82 -13.22 -0.53
N ILE A 48 -3.63 -13.63 -0.95
CA ILE A 48 -3.47 -14.71 -1.90
C ILE A 48 -3.07 -15.95 -1.12
N LEU A 49 -3.91 -16.96 -1.17
CA LEU A 49 -3.70 -18.25 -0.52
C LEU A 49 -3.39 -19.31 -1.57
N ASN A 50 -2.35 -20.11 -1.31
CA ASN A 50 -1.91 -21.16 -2.21
C ASN A 50 -1.54 -22.42 -1.42
N LYS A 51 -2.10 -23.57 -1.80
CA LYS A 51 -1.80 -24.87 -1.18
C LYS A 51 -0.59 -25.57 -1.79
N ASN A 52 -0.07 -25.08 -2.89
CA ASN A 52 1.06 -25.67 -3.58
C ASN A 52 2.08 -24.62 -3.98
N LYS A 53 3.03 -24.37 -3.10
CA LYS A 53 4.11 -23.41 -3.27
C LYS A 53 5.43 -24.08 -3.74
N LYS A 54 5.39 -25.40 -3.93
CA LYS A 54 6.55 -26.19 -4.41
C LYS A 54 6.88 -25.86 -5.85
N GLU A 55 8.12 -26.10 -6.18
CA GLU A 55 8.58 -26.06 -7.56
C GLU A 55 7.74 -26.95 -8.47
N ARG A 56 7.32 -26.41 -9.59
CA ARG A 56 6.53 -27.14 -10.60
C ARG A 56 6.54 -26.46 -11.95
N THR A 57 6.35 -27.25 -12.96
CA THR A 57 6.05 -26.80 -14.32
C THR A 57 4.58 -27.02 -14.61
N VAL A 58 3.92 -26.03 -15.17
CA VAL A 58 2.50 -26.07 -15.56
C VAL A 58 2.39 -25.64 -17.01
N ASP A 59 1.71 -26.45 -17.84
CA ASP A 59 1.31 -26.04 -19.18
C ASP A 59 0.02 -25.19 -19.08
N MET A 60 0.10 -23.95 -19.52
CA MET A 60 -1.04 -23.05 -19.65
C MET A 60 -1.27 -22.71 -21.12
N ASN A 61 -2.15 -23.48 -21.77
CA ASN A 61 -2.52 -23.31 -23.18
C ASN A 61 -1.31 -23.41 -24.14
N GLY A 62 -0.42 -24.39 -23.94
CA GLY A 62 0.76 -24.61 -24.76
C GLY A 62 1.96 -23.72 -24.41
N VAL A 63 1.87 -22.96 -23.30
CA VAL A 63 3.00 -22.20 -22.75
C VAL A 63 3.39 -22.83 -21.43
N GLU A 64 4.60 -23.39 -21.35
CA GLU A 64 5.15 -23.92 -20.11
C GLU A 64 5.56 -22.77 -19.19
N LYS A 65 5.02 -22.78 -17.94
CA LYS A 65 5.43 -21.90 -16.87
C LYS A 65 6.15 -22.70 -15.79
N HIS A 66 7.35 -22.26 -15.47
CA HIS A 66 8.19 -22.86 -14.45
C HIS A 66 8.10 -22.03 -13.17
N TYR A 67 7.48 -22.59 -12.12
CA TYR A 67 7.37 -21.98 -10.81
C TYR A 67 8.51 -22.46 -9.93
N ARG A 68 9.20 -21.53 -9.24
CA ARG A 68 10.20 -21.88 -8.24
C ARG A 68 9.56 -22.42 -6.95
N ASN A 69 10.36 -23.01 -6.09
CA ASN A 69 9.95 -23.31 -4.73
C ASN A 69 9.79 -22.00 -3.93
N ARG A 70 8.61 -21.79 -3.32
CA ARG A 70 8.27 -20.64 -2.49
C ARG A 70 7.73 -21.07 -1.12
N GLU A 71 8.03 -22.33 -0.72
CA GLU A 71 7.64 -22.81 0.58
C GLU A 71 8.23 -21.93 1.67
N LYS A 72 7.41 -21.58 2.67
CA LYS A 72 7.76 -20.71 3.80
C LYS A 72 8.18 -19.28 3.45
N GLU A 73 7.81 -18.80 2.30
CA GLU A 73 7.97 -17.41 1.91
C GLU A 73 6.62 -16.72 1.74
N ILE A 74 6.55 -15.43 2.04
CA ILE A 74 5.37 -14.59 1.84
C ILE A 74 5.80 -13.31 1.14
N LEU A 75 5.16 -12.99 0.02
CA LEU A 75 5.36 -11.73 -0.68
C LEU A 75 4.45 -10.66 -0.07
N PHE A 76 5.01 -9.55 0.35
CA PHE A 76 4.31 -8.34 0.77
C PHE A 76 4.37 -7.30 -0.33
N MET A 77 3.23 -6.64 -0.62
CA MET A 77 3.17 -5.51 -1.54
C MET A 77 2.37 -4.37 -0.93
N ASP A 78 2.91 -3.16 -0.98
CA ASP A 78 2.23 -1.94 -0.54
C ASP A 78 1.79 -1.13 -1.77
N LEU A 79 0.49 -1.13 -2.02
CA LEU A 79 -0.10 -0.45 -3.17
C LEU A 79 -0.79 0.86 -2.79
N ARG A 80 -0.60 1.34 -1.54
CA ARG A 80 -1.30 2.55 -1.04
C ARG A 80 -0.92 3.82 -1.78
N GLN A 81 0.27 3.83 -2.41
CA GLN A 81 0.80 5.00 -3.13
C GLN A 81 0.66 4.89 -4.65
N ILE A 82 -0.01 3.84 -5.15
CA ILE A 82 -0.24 3.67 -6.59
C ILE A 82 -1.70 3.94 -6.96
N GLY A 83 -1.93 4.20 -8.24
CA GLY A 83 -3.22 4.57 -8.79
C GLY A 83 -3.35 6.06 -9.03
N SER A 84 -4.37 6.43 -9.77
CA SER A 84 -4.72 7.81 -10.12
C SER A 84 -6.06 8.21 -9.51
N THR A 85 -6.21 9.49 -9.19
CA THR A 85 -7.46 10.01 -8.64
C THR A 85 -8.54 10.04 -9.74
N TYR A 86 -9.67 9.44 -9.44
CA TYR A 86 -10.87 9.42 -10.25
C TYR A 86 -12.04 10.08 -9.48
N GLU A 87 -12.83 10.91 -10.15
CA GLU A 87 -13.99 11.59 -9.55
C GLU A 87 -13.72 12.24 -8.17
N LYS A 88 -12.78 13.16 -8.12
CA LYS A 88 -12.39 13.98 -6.94
C LYS A 88 -11.77 13.21 -5.78
N LYS A 89 -12.23 12.01 -5.45
CA LYS A 89 -11.75 11.28 -4.26
C LYS A 89 -11.43 9.80 -4.48
N TYR A 90 -12.01 9.19 -5.49
CA TYR A 90 -11.79 7.77 -5.74
C TYR A 90 -10.46 7.52 -6.44
N ILE A 91 -9.86 6.37 -6.15
CA ILE A 91 -8.64 5.91 -6.80
C ILE A 91 -8.99 4.79 -7.75
N GLU A 92 -8.43 4.84 -8.96
CA GLU A 92 -8.41 3.71 -9.89
C GLU A 92 -6.98 3.25 -10.13
N LEU A 93 -6.81 1.94 -10.26
CA LEU A 93 -5.55 1.35 -10.70
C LEU A 93 -5.51 1.37 -12.22
N THR A 94 -4.57 2.11 -12.77
CA THR A 94 -4.34 2.16 -14.22
C THR A 94 -3.90 0.82 -14.77
N GLU A 95 -3.91 0.66 -16.09
CA GLU A 95 -3.37 -0.54 -16.74
C GLU A 95 -1.88 -0.74 -16.38
N ALA A 96 -1.11 0.34 -16.33
CA ALA A 96 0.31 0.32 -15.96
C ALA A 96 0.49 -0.13 -14.50
N ASP A 97 -0.35 0.35 -13.56
CA ASP A 97 -0.31 -0.07 -12.17
C ASP A 97 -0.60 -1.57 -12.02
N ARG A 98 -1.64 -2.04 -12.71
CA ARG A 98 -1.98 -3.48 -12.72
C ARG A 98 -0.88 -4.32 -13.33
N ALA A 99 -0.31 -3.89 -14.44
CA ALA A 99 0.80 -4.57 -15.10
C ALA A 99 2.01 -4.68 -14.16
N LYS A 100 2.40 -3.58 -13.49
CA LYS A 100 3.49 -3.57 -12.51
C LYS A 100 3.28 -4.58 -11.38
N VAL A 101 2.09 -4.61 -10.79
CA VAL A 101 1.76 -5.54 -9.70
C VAL A 101 1.82 -7.00 -10.19
N VAL A 102 1.22 -7.29 -11.33
CA VAL A 102 1.17 -8.63 -11.93
C VAL A 102 2.57 -9.10 -12.32
N GLU A 103 3.36 -8.24 -12.95
CA GLU A 103 4.74 -8.54 -13.34
C GLU A 103 5.61 -8.84 -12.12
N THR A 104 5.56 -7.99 -11.08
CA THR A 104 6.31 -8.22 -9.83
C THR A 104 5.94 -9.56 -9.18
N TYR A 105 4.63 -9.87 -9.13
CA TYR A 105 4.18 -11.14 -8.58
C TYR A 105 4.63 -12.34 -9.41
N HIS A 106 4.55 -12.25 -10.73
CA HIS A 106 5.01 -13.32 -11.63
C HIS A 106 6.52 -13.49 -11.59
N ASN A 107 7.30 -12.41 -11.58
CA ASN A 107 8.74 -12.43 -11.45
C ASN A 107 9.18 -13.11 -10.15
N TRP A 108 8.49 -12.82 -9.04
CA TRP A 108 8.74 -13.49 -7.77
C TRP A 108 8.40 -14.99 -7.78
N GLN A 109 7.42 -15.41 -8.58
CA GLN A 109 6.98 -16.80 -8.65
C GLN A 109 7.81 -17.70 -9.54
N GLN A 110 8.45 -17.16 -10.58
CA GLN A 110 9.08 -17.97 -11.63
C GLN A 110 10.49 -18.43 -11.27
N ALA A 111 10.96 -19.48 -11.94
CA ALA A 111 12.35 -19.90 -11.88
C ALA A 111 13.26 -18.78 -12.43
N GLY A 112 14.44 -18.59 -11.80
CA GLY A 112 15.33 -17.48 -12.14
C GLY A 112 14.89 -16.13 -11.59
N TYR A 113 14.11 -16.14 -10.52
CA TYR A 113 13.62 -14.91 -9.88
C TYR A 113 14.74 -14.04 -9.34
N GLU A 114 15.88 -14.60 -8.99
CA GLU A 114 17.07 -13.87 -8.54
C GLU A 114 17.54 -12.83 -9.57
N ASP A 115 17.26 -13.07 -10.86
CA ASP A 115 17.62 -12.15 -11.94
C ASP A 115 16.48 -11.19 -12.31
N THR A 116 15.25 -11.46 -11.88
CA THR A 116 14.04 -10.75 -12.35
C THR A 116 13.22 -10.11 -11.24
N TYR A 117 13.43 -10.53 -9.98
CA TYR A 117 12.75 -9.99 -8.80
C TYR A 117 13.77 -9.42 -7.83
N GLU A 118 13.44 -8.26 -7.28
CA GLU A 118 14.14 -7.66 -6.17
C GLU A 118 13.15 -7.06 -5.17
N ASN A 119 13.56 -6.97 -3.91
CA ASN A 119 12.82 -6.22 -2.91
C ASN A 119 12.94 -4.73 -3.22
N ILE A 120 11.81 -4.06 -3.40
CA ILE A 120 11.76 -2.64 -3.75
C ILE A 120 11.23 -1.86 -2.55
N PRO A 121 12.00 -0.91 -1.97
CA PRO A 121 11.54 -0.04 -0.90
C PRO A 121 10.21 0.65 -1.25
N GLU A 122 9.35 0.82 -0.24
CA GLU A 122 8.01 1.41 -0.37
C GLU A 122 7.04 0.63 -1.29
N PHE A 123 7.45 -0.52 -1.84
CA PHE A 123 6.59 -1.26 -2.78
C PHE A 123 6.47 -2.75 -2.47
N CYS A 124 7.54 -3.53 -2.45
CA CYS A 124 7.45 -4.98 -2.23
C CYS A 124 8.62 -5.57 -1.44
N TYR A 125 8.33 -6.67 -0.75
CA TYR A 125 9.32 -7.41 0.04
C TYR A 125 8.92 -8.88 0.17
N SER A 126 9.87 -9.79 -0.04
CA SER A 126 9.69 -11.23 0.21
C SER A 126 10.27 -11.61 1.56
N ALA A 127 9.42 -12.01 2.51
CA ALA A 127 9.81 -12.41 3.85
C ALA A 127 9.80 -13.92 4.00
N GLY A 128 10.79 -14.45 4.72
CA GLY A 128 10.84 -15.85 5.13
C GLY A 128 9.99 -16.14 6.38
N PHE A 129 9.65 -17.39 6.60
CA PHE A 129 8.84 -17.84 7.73
C PHE A 129 9.44 -17.43 9.10
N ASP A 130 10.74 -17.53 9.26
CA ASP A 130 11.41 -17.24 10.54
C ASP A 130 11.29 -15.74 10.88
N GLU A 131 11.43 -14.86 9.88
CA GLU A 131 11.22 -13.43 10.05
C GLU A 131 9.76 -13.12 10.44
N VAL A 132 8.79 -13.75 9.77
CA VAL A 132 7.37 -13.57 10.09
C VAL A 132 7.06 -14.05 11.51
N LYS A 133 7.68 -15.14 11.95
CA LYS A 133 7.55 -15.68 13.30
C LYS A 133 8.17 -14.75 14.35
N GLU A 134 9.37 -14.22 14.11
CA GLU A 134 10.03 -13.25 15.00
C GLU A 134 9.19 -11.97 15.17
N LYS A 135 8.50 -11.56 14.13
CA LYS A 135 7.58 -10.41 14.17
C LYS A 135 6.19 -10.75 14.72
N GLY A 136 6.02 -11.91 15.40
CA GLY A 136 4.79 -12.31 16.08
C GLY A 136 3.64 -12.64 15.11
N PHE A 137 3.94 -13.18 13.94
CA PHE A 137 2.97 -13.53 12.89
C PHE A 137 2.10 -12.36 12.41
N THR A 138 2.56 -11.13 12.56
CA THR A 138 1.91 -10.00 11.92
C THR A 138 2.11 -10.08 10.40
N LEU A 139 1.09 -9.69 9.64
CA LEU A 139 1.16 -9.64 8.17
C LEU A 139 1.03 -8.20 7.64
N VAL A 140 1.31 -7.21 8.49
CA VAL A 140 1.28 -5.79 8.11
C VAL A 140 2.48 -5.48 7.20
N PRO A 141 2.28 -5.10 5.90
CA PRO A 141 3.37 -4.90 4.95
C PRO A 141 4.43 -3.90 5.41
N SER A 142 4.03 -2.82 6.10
CA SER A 142 4.96 -1.80 6.63
C SER A 142 5.91 -2.30 7.74
N ARG A 143 5.76 -3.54 8.20
CA ARG A 143 6.72 -4.19 9.11
C ARG A 143 7.86 -4.89 8.37
N TYR A 144 7.75 -5.06 7.06
CA TYR A 144 8.67 -5.79 6.19
C TYR A 144 9.27 -4.90 5.12
N ILE A 145 8.44 -4.10 4.47
CA ILE A 145 8.85 -3.19 3.41
C ILE A 145 9.57 -1.98 4.02
N GLU A 146 10.78 -1.72 3.57
CA GLU A 146 11.54 -0.54 3.99
C GLU A 146 10.93 0.73 3.42
N PHE A 147 10.91 1.79 4.23
CA PHE A 147 10.55 3.13 3.80
C PHE A 147 11.81 3.95 3.60
N VAL A 148 11.87 4.65 2.47
CA VAL A 148 12.97 5.58 2.20
C VAL A 148 12.82 6.79 3.09
N ASN A 149 13.79 7.00 3.98
CA ASN A 149 13.85 8.23 4.76
C ASN A 149 14.26 9.39 3.84
N ARG A 150 13.29 10.17 3.42
CA ARG A 150 13.50 11.32 2.53
C ARG A 150 14.00 12.56 3.28
N ASP A 151 14.00 12.51 4.61
CA ASP A 151 14.35 13.65 5.47
C ASP A 151 15.84 13.68 5.84
N GLU A 152 16.63 12.65 5.54
CA GLU A 152 18.05 12.57 5.93
C GLU A 152 18.95 13.64 5.30
N ASN A 153 18.49 14.34 4.25
CA ASN A 153 19.24 15.38 3.57
C ASN A 153 18.57 16.76 3.57
N ILE A 154 17.51 16.96 4.34
CA ILE A 154 16.84 18.25 4.40
C ILE A 154 17.28 18.96 5.67
N ASP A 155 18.08 20.05 5.50
CA ASP A 155 18.39 20.95 6.60
C ASP A 155 17.08 21.47 7.22
N PHE A 156 16.88 21.16 8.51
CA PHE A 156 15.67 21.50 9.26
C PHE A 156 15.34 22.99 9.18
N ASP A 157 16.37 23.86 9.29
CA ASP A 157 16.18 25.31 9.26
C ASP A 157 15.71 25.79 7.89
N THR A 158 16.21 25.19 6.81
CA THR A 158 15.79 25.49 5.45
C THR A 158 14.35 25.04 5.21
N LYS A 159 13.99 23.83 5.67
CA LYS A 159 12.62 23.31 5.54
C LYS A 159 11.63 24.16 6.34
N MET A 160 11.99 24.53 7.58
CA MET A 160 11.14 25.39 8.43
C MET A 160 10.92 26.77 7.80
N LYS A 161 11.92 27.39 7.22
CA LYS A 161 11.77 28.68 6.52
C LYS A 161 10.82 28.58 5.32
N THR A 162 10.94 27.49 4.54
CA THR A 162 10.03 27.23 3.41
C THR A 162 8.59 27.06 3.90
N LEU A 163 8.37 26.21 4.90
CA LEU A 163 7.04 26.00 5.47
C LEU A 163 6.44 27.25 6.10
N GLN A 164 7.25 28.10 6.75
CA GLN A 164 6.81 29.39 7.26
C GLN A 164 6.39 30.35 6.15
N ALA A 165 7.10 30.36 5.02
CA ALA A 165 6.74 31.18 3.88
C ALA A 165 5.43 30.71 3.25
N GLU A 166 5.29 29.41 3.01
CA GLU A 166 4.05 28.81 2.49
C GLU A 166 2.85 29.07 3.42
N LEU A 167 3.02 28.87 4.71
CA LEU A 167 1.97 29.18 5.70
C LEU A 167 1.54 30.63 5.67
N LYS A 168 2.51 31.57 5.54
CA LYS A 168 2.21 33.00 5.47
C LYS A 168 1.38 33.33 4.23
N GLU A 169 1.70 32.74 3.08
CA GLU A 169 0.94 32.91 1.84
C GLU A 169 -0.49 32.39 1.99
N LEU A 170 -0.65 31.18 2.55
CA LEU A 170 -1.97 30.59 2.77
C LEU A 170 -2.83 31.40 3.74
N LEU A 171 -2.25 31.99 4.79
CA LEU A 171 -2.98 32.86 5.72
C LEU A 171 -3.43 34.15 5.04
N ILE A 172 -2.64 34.72 4.14
CA ILE A 172 -3.03 35.91 3.35
C ILE A 172 -4.17 35.54 2.39
N GLU A 173 -4.11 34.39 1.76
CA GLU A 173 -5.16 33.90 0.86
C GLU A 173 -6.46 33.62 1.62
N GLU A 174 -6.36 33.06 2.84
CA GLU A 174 -7.50 32.84 3.73
C GLU A 174 -8.20 34.17 4.09
N GLU A 175 -7.44 35.19 4.53
CA GLU A 175 -7.99 36.50 4.86
C GLU A 175 -8.68 37.15 3.65
N LYS A 176 -8.07 37.05 2.48
CA LYS A 176 -8.68 37.56 1.23
C LYS A 176 -9.97 36.83 0.90
N SER A 177 -9.96 35.49 0.98
CA SER A 177 -11.15 34.68 0.69
C SER A 177 -12.30 34.96 1.68
N LYS A 178 -11.97 35.20 2.97
CA LYS A 178 -12.95 35.65 3.97
C LYS A 178 -13.53 37.02 3.62
N ALA A 179 -12.69 37.97 3.23
CA ALA A 179 -13.13 39.30 2.84
C ALA A 179 -14.05 39.26 1.61
N ASP A 180 -13.68 38.53 0.58
CA ASP A 180 -14.46 38.33 -0.63
C ASP A 180 -15.83 37.69 -0.31
N LEU A 181 -15.84 36.69 0.59
CA LEU A 181 -17.07 36.05 1.06
C LEU A 181 -18.01 37.03 1.77
N LEU A 182 -17.47 37.84 2.70
CA LEU A 182 -18.26 38.86 3.43
C LEU A 182 -18.83 39.93 2.49
N GLU A 183 -18.07 40.32 1.48
CA GLU A 183 -18.55 41.28 0.47
C GLU A 183 -19.74 40.71 -0.32
N VAL A 184 -19.65 39.45 -0.77
CA VAL A 184 -20.76 38.78 -1.47
C VAL A 184 -22.01 38.67 -0.59
N PHE A 185 -21.86 38.31 0.70
CA PHE A 185 -23.03 38.28 1.61
C PHE A 185 -23.65 39.64 1.83
N LYS A 186 -22.83 40.69 1.96
CA LYS A 186 -23.31 42.07 2.07
C LYS A 186 -24.07 42.52 0.85
N GLU A 187 -23.59 42.19 -0.36
CA GLU A 187 -24.31 42.48 -1.60
C GLU A 187 -25.67 41.77 -1.69
N LEU A 188 -25.76 40.57 -1.12
CA LEU A 188 -26.99 39.78 -1.03
C LEU A 188 -27.94 40.25 0.10
N GLY A 189 -27.53 41.24 0.88
CA GLY A 189 -28.33 41.78 2.02
C GLY A 189 -28.30 40.94 3.30
N TYR A 190 -27.28 40.08 3.46
CA TYR A 190 -27.06 39.29 4.68
C TYR A 190 -25.81 39.78 5.40
N GLU A 191 -25.88 39.84 6.73
CA GLU A 191 -24.73 40.05 7.61
C GLU A 191 -24.32 38.71 8.23
N ILE A 192 -23.02 38.36 8.12
CA ILE A 192 -22.42 37.18 8.76
C ILE A 192 -21.22 37.66 9.59
N GLU A 193 -21.18 37.24 10.87
CA GLU A 193 -19.98 37.30 11.71
C GLU A 193 -19.20 36.01 11.56
N LEU A 194 -17.91 36.11 11.19
CA LEU A 194 -16.96 34.98 11.00
C LEU A 194 -15.93 34.97 12.14
#